data_4c82c5e30bfc9b87c8618f76141ee9b6
#
_entry.id   4c82c5e30bfc9b87c8618f76141ee9b6
#
_cell.length_a   1.000
_cell.length_b   1.000
_cell.length_c   1.000
_cell.angle_alpha   90.00
_cell.angle_beta   90.00
_cell.angle_gamma   90.00
#
_symmetry.space_group_name_H-M   'P 1'
#
loop_
_entity.id
_entity.type
_entity.pdbx_description
1 polymer ?
#
loop_
_entity_poly.entity_id
_entity_poly.type
_entity_poly.pdbx_seq_one_letter_code
_entity_poly.pdbx_strand_id
1 'polypeptide(L)'
;MKGFNIISGLAIGIDGYAHWGNVQANFQNKIAGKTIAVLGSGIDMLYPAQNKELARKIIKTGGCIISEYSNGTRPNKTNFPQRNRIISGLAEAVLVVEAGEKSGAIITANYALEQGKDVFAIPGDITRETSLGTNKLIQDGAMIALNVEDIII
;
A
#
# COMPACT_ATOMS: atom_id res chain seq x y z
N MET A 1 7.43 -18.86 -0.47
CA MET A 1 6.88 -17.60 -0.96
C MET A 1 5.70 -17.89 -1.87
N LYS A 2 4.60 -17.16 -1.73
CA LYS A 2 3.34 -17.46 -2.43
C LYS A 2 3.04 -16.54 -3.63
N GLY A 3 4.03 -15.79 -4.12
CA GLY A 3 3.90 -15.01 -5.36
C GLY A 3 2.93 -13.82 -5.31
N PHE A 4 2.65 -13.24 -4.14
CA PHE A 4 1.76 -12.08 -4.02
C PHE A 4 2.29 -10.86 -4.78
N ASN A 5 1.40 -10.19 -5.50
CA ASN A 5 1.66 -8.86 -6.00
C ASN A 5 1.46 -7.84 -4.87
N ILE A 6 2.34 -6.85 -4.81
CA ILE A 6 2.23 -5.74 -3.86
C ILE A 6 1.77 -4.48 -4.59
N ILE A 7 0.69 -3.89 -4.11
CA ILE A 7 0.16 -2.64 -4.66
C ILE A 7 0.12 -1.61 -3.54
N SER A 8 0.81 -0.50 -3.72
CA SER A 8 0.85 0.56 -2.72
C SER A 8 1.19 1.93 -3.33
N GLY A 9 1.25 2.96 -2.50
CA GLY A 9 1.34 4.35 -2.93
C GLY A 9 2.74 4.93 -3.03
N LEU A 10 3.78 4.12 -2.84
CA LEU A 10 5.18 4.56 -2.81
C LEU A 10 5.47 5.61 -1.72
N ALA A 11 4.63 5.73 -0.69
CA ALA A 11 4.83 6.67 0.41
C ALA A 11 6.03 6.27 1.29
N ILE A 12 6.47 7.22 2.13
CA ILE A 12 7.46 6.93 3.18
C ILE A 12 6.79 6.02 4.22
N GLY A 13 7.53 5.06 4.76
CA GLY A 13 7.03 4.11 5.75
C GLY A 13 6.67 2.76 5.13
N ILE A 14 5.54 2.18 5.54
CA ILE A 14 5.18 0.79 5.20
C ILE A 14 5.04 0.55 3.70
N ASP A 15 4.57 1.52 2.91
CA ASP A 15 4.52 1.42 1.45
C ASP A 15 5.91 1.10 0.87
N GLY A 16 6.90 1.90 1.29
CA GLY A 16 8.29 1.71 0.88
C GLY A 16 8.83 0.34 1.29
N TYR A 17 8.57 -0.09 2.52
CA TYR A 17 9.01 -1.41 3.01
C TYR A 17 8.34 -2.55 2.26
N ALA A 18 7.05 -2.46 1.98
CA ALA A 18 6.33 -3.47 1.21
C ALA A 18 6.89 -3.62 -0.22
N HIS A 19 7.13 -2.50 -0.90
CA HIS A 19 7.77 -2.50 -2.22
C HIS A 19 9.20 -3.07 -2.17
N TRP A 20 10.03 -2.67 -1.18
CA TRP A 20 11.38 -3.17 -1.01
C TRP A 20 11.41 -4.68 -0.75
N GLY A 21 10.50 -5.19 0.08
CA GLY A 21 10.38 -6.63 0.35
C GLY A 21 10.15 -7.43 -0.94
N ASN A 22 9.25 -6.98 -1.81
CA ASN A 22 9.00 -7.61 -3.10
C ASN A 22 10.22 -7.50 -4.04
N VAL A 23 10.82 -6.32 -4.15
CA VAL A 23 12.01 -6.07 -4.97
C VAL A 23 13.17 -6.99 -4.54
N GLN A 24 13.45 -7.09 -3.25
CA GLN A 24 14.50 -7.96 -2.72
C GLN A 24 14.23 -9.44 -3.01
N ALA A 25 13.00 -9.89 -2.85
CA ALA A 25 12.61 -11.25 -3.18
C ALA A 25 12.85 -11.58 -4.66
N ASN A 26 12.54 -10.66 -5.57
CA ASN A 26 12.81 -10.83 -7.00
C ASN A 26 14.31 -10.85 -7.33
N PHE A 27 15.13 -10.03 -6.68
CA PHE A 27 16.60 -10.08 -6.85
C PHE A 27 17.23 -11.38 -6.36
N GLN A 28 16.62 -12.04 -5.37
CA GLN A 28 17.09 -13.33 -4.86
C GLN A 28 16.60 -14.53 -5.69
N ASN A 29 16.05 -14.31 -6.88
CA ASN A 29 15.44 -15.31 -7.74
C ASN A 29 14.40 -16.20 -7.03
N LYS A 30 13.72 -15.65 -6.02
CA LYS A 30 12.61 -16.32 -5.34
C LYS A 30 11.34 -16.13 -6.16
N ILE A 31 10.44 -17.09 -6.10
CA ILE A 31 9.11 -16.92 -6.68
C ILE A 31 8.40 -15.82 -5.90
N ALA A 32 8.43 -14.63 -6.44
CA ALA A 32 7.75 -13.47 -5.89
C ALA A 32 6.82 -12.90 -6.96
N GLY A 33 5.70 -12.35 -6.53
CA GLY A 33 4.85 -11.54 -7.39
C GLY A 33 5.56 -10.25 -7.82
N LYS A 34 4.85 -9.39 -8.50
CA LYS A 34 5.36 -8.07 -8.92
C LYS A 34 4.90 -6.99 -7.94
N THR A 35 5.52 -5.82 -8.03
CA THR A 35 5.06 -4.69 -7.24
C THR A 35 4.64 -3.52 -8.14
N ILE A 36 3.51 -2.90 -7.79
CA ILE A 36 2.86 -1.82 -8.52
C ILE A 36 2.80 -0.61 -7.61
N ALA A 37 3.45 0.48 -8.00
CA ALA A 37 3.36 1.74 -7.29
C ALA A 37 2.35 2.66 -7.99
N VAL A 38 1.34 3.12 -7.25
CA VAL A 38 0.35 4.08 -7.75
C VAL A 38 0.72 5.47 -7.26
N LEU A 39 0.82 6.46 -8.13
CA LEU A 39 1.24 7.82 -7.77
C LEU A 39 0.04 8.76 -7.59
N GLY A 40 0.18 9.75 -6.67
CA GLY A 40 -0.72 10.90 -6.53
C GLY A 40 -0.23 12.15 -7.25
N SER A 41 0.60 11.98 -8.29
CA SER A 41 1.20 13.03 -9.12
C SER A 41 1.43 12.51 -10.53
N GLY A 42 1.76 13.35 -11.49
CA GLY A 42 2.18 12.91 -12.81
C GLY A 42 3.35 11.92 -12.72
N ILE A 43 3.44 11.00 -13.68
CA ILE A 43 4.44 9.92 -13.66
C ILE A 43 5.87 10.48 -13.76
N ASP A 44 6.04 11.65 -14.35
CA ASP A 44 7.28 12.41 -14.46
C ASP A 44 7.62 13.21 -13.18
N MET A 45 6.66 13.35 -12.26
CA MET A 45 6.76 14.10 -11.00
C MET A 45 6.79 13.16 -9.80
N LEU A 46 7.67 12.17 -9.81
CA LEU A 46 7.75 11.12 -8.80
C LEU A 46 7.94 11.68 -7.39
N TYR A 47 7.03 11.29 -6.51
CA TYR A 47 7.03 11.69 -5.10
C TYR A 47 6.73 10.48 -4.19
N PRO A 48 7.39 10.34 -3.03
CA PRO A 48 8.44 11.21 -2.50
C PRO A 48 9.79 11.00 -3.18
N ALA A 49 10.63 12.05 -3.21
CA ALA A 49 11.93 12.00 -3.87
C ALA A 49 12.88 10.95 -3.29
N GLN A 50 12.75 10.66 -1.99
CA GLN A 50 13.52 9.63 -1.28
C GLN A 50 13.32 8.23 -1.88
N ASN A 51 12.16 7.96 -2.47
CA ASN A 51 11.81 6.65 -3.04
C ASN A 51 12.13 6.53 -4.55
N LYS A 52 12.90 7.48 -5.14
CA LYS A 52 13.31 7.41 -6.55
C LYS A 52 14.10 6.14 -6.88
N GLU A 53 15.02 5.75 -5.99
CA GLU A 53 15.80 4.52 -6.21
C GLU A 53 14.91 3.28 -6.11
N LEU A 54 13.99 3.24 -5.17
CA LEU A 54 13.00 2.17 -5.07
C LEU A 54 12.15 2.09 -6.36
N ALA A 55 11.69 3.22 -6.88
CA ALA A 55 10.93 3.28 -8.12
C ALA A 55 11.69 2.65 -9.31
N ARG A 56 12.99 2.97 -9.44
CA ARG A 56 13.86 2.35 -10.46
C ARG A 56 13.98 0.83 -10.28
N LYS A 57 14.11 0.38 -9.04
CA LYS A 57 14.20 -1.05 -8.70
C LYS A 57 12.91 -1.79 -9.00
N ILE A 58 11.75 -1.18 -8.71
CA ILE A 58 10.43 -1.71 -9.08
C ILE A 58 10.38 -2.04 -10.57
N ILE A 59 10.73 -1.07 -11.42
CA ILE A 59 10.75 -1.27 -12.88
C ILE A 59 11.77 -2.35 -13.27
N LYS A 60 12.99 -2.31 -12.70
CA LYS A 60 14.05 -3.28 -13.02
C LYS A 60 13.65 -4.72 -12.68
N THR A 61 12.82 -4.94 -11.68
CA THR A 61 12.32 -6.28 -11.29
C THR A 61 11.03 -6.68 -12.01
N GLY A 62 10.61 -5.89 -13.02
CA GLY A 62 9.42 -6.19 -13.84
C GLY A 62 8.11 -5.79 -13.17
N GLY A 63 8.15 -4.94 -12.14
CA GLY A 63 7.00 -4.23 -11.62
C GLY A 63 6.67 -2.99 -12.46
N CYS A 64 5.71 -2.18 -12.04
CA CYS A 64 5.35 -0.95 -12.76
C CYS A 64 5.01 0.21 -11.81
N ILE A 65 5.00 1.40 -12.39
CA ILE A 65 4.56 2.64 -11.75
C ILE A 65 3.44 3.19 -12.60
N ILE A 66 2.31 3.49 -11.99
CA ILE A 66 1.13 4.01 -12.67
C ILE A 66 0.64 5.30 -12.03
N SER A 67 -0.03 6.11 -12.83
CA SER A 67 -0.69 7.34 -12.37
C SER A 67 -1.92 7.63 -13.24
N GLU A 68 -2.97 8.19 -12.65
CA GLU A 68 -4.11 8.74 -13.38
C GLU A 68 -3.92 10.24 -13.71
N TYR A 69 -2.86 10.86 -13.17
CA TYR A 69 -2.59 12.28 -13.37
C TYR A 69 -1.72 12.52 -14.60
N SER A 70 -2.04 13.57 -15.34
CA SER A 70 -1.25 13.99 -16.51
C SER A 70 0.17 14.37 -16.12
N ASN A 71 1.10 14.25 -17.08
CA ASN A 71 2.48 14.70 -16.91
C ASN A 71 2.52 16.17 -16.45
N GLY A 72 3.48 16.49 -15.59
CA GLY A 72 3.65 17.81 -14.98
C GLY A 72 2.75 18.06 -13.76
N THR A 73 1.80 17.15 -13.43
CA THR A 73 0.96 17.31 -12.24
C THR A 73 1.81 17.13 -10.96
N ARG A 74 1.95 18.21 -10.21
CA ARG A 74 2.70 18.20 -8.94
C ARG A 74 1.98 17.42 -7.84
N PRO A 75 2.72 16.82 -6.89
CA PRO A 75 2.13 16.19 -5.71
C PRO A 75 1.24 17.17 -4.95
N ASN A 76 0.04 16.77 -4.60
CA ASN A 76 -0.91 17.58 -3.84
C ASN A 76 -1.57 16.71 -2.76
N LYS A 77 -1.83 17.32 -1.60
CA LYS A 77 -2.48 16.64 -0.46
C LYS A 77 -3.84 16.04 -0.81
N THR A 78 -4.57 16.62 -1.74
CA THR A 78 -5.88 16.11 -2.18
C THR A 78 -5.76 14.90 -3.11
N ASN A 79 -4.68 14.80 -3.87
CA ASN A 79 -4.48 13.71 -4.83
C ASN A 79 -4.20 12.36 -4.15
N PHE A 80 -3.52 12.38 -3.00
CA PHE A 80 -3.16 11.14 -2.30
C PHE A 80 -4.38 10.34 -1.83
N PRO A 81 -5.38 10.95 -1.16
CA PRO A 81 -6.61 10.25 -0.83
C PRO A 81 -7.38 9.76 -2.06
N GLN A 82 -7.49 10.57 -3.11
CA GLN A 82 -8.19 10.20 -4.34
C GLN A 82 -7.54 9.01 -5.04
N ARG A 83 -6.20 9.00 -5.11
CA ARG A 83 -5.42 7.91 -5.69
C ARG A 83 -5.64 6.58 -4.94
N ASN A 84 -5.90 6.60 -3.64
CA ASN A 84 -6.02 5.39 -2.82
C ASN A 84 -7.14 4.46 -3.28
N ARG A 85 -8.19 4.97 -3.93
CA ARG A 85 -9.22 4.14 -4.58
C ARG A 85 -8.67 3.23 -5.68
N ILE A 86 -7.58 3.63 -6.33
CA ILE A 86 -6.91 2.82 -7.36
C ILE A 86 -6.09 1.72 -6.70
N ILE A 87 -5.42 2.01 -5.58
CA ILE A 87 -4.67 1.01 -4.81
C ILE A 87 -5.61 -0.11 -4.37
N SER A 88 -6.70 0.22 -3.69
CA SER A 88 -7.70 -0.76 -3.24
C SER A 88 -8.38 -1.47 -4.43
N GLY A 89 -8.71 -0.73 -5.50
CA GLY A 89 -9.39 -1.29 -6.66
C GLY A 89 -8.57 -2.35 -7.42
N LEU A 90 -7.25 -2.19 -7.45
CA LEU A 90 -6.33 -3.15 -8.08
C LEU A 90 -5.96 -4.33 -7.15
N ALA A 91 -6.20 -4.22 -5.85
CA ALA A 91 -5.90 -5.25 -4.88
C ALA A 91 -7.07 -6.26 -4.75
N GLU A 92 -6.75 -7.49 -4.36
CA GLU A 92 -7.74 -8.48 -3.92
C GLU A 92 -8.16 -8.21 -2.48
N ALA A 93 -7.19 -7.79 -1.65
CA ALA A 93 -7.41 -7.40 -0.26
C ALA A 93 -6.49 -6.24 0.14
N VAL A 94 -6.85 -5.54 1.21
CA VAL A 94 -6.04 -4.45 1.77
C VAL A 94 -5.59 -4.82 3.18
N LEU A 95 -4.27 -4.78 3.41
CA LEU A 95 -3.68 -4.93 4.75
C LEU A 95 -3.28 -3.56 5.31
N VAL A 96 -3.85 -3.17 6.43
CA VAL A 96 -3.45 -1.98 7.19
C VAL A 96 -2.54 -2.41 8.34
N VAL A 97 -1.26 -2.03 8.22
CA VAL A 97 -0.22 -2.45 9.18
C VAL A 97 -0.20 -1.55 10.41
N GLU A 98 -0.31 -0.24 10.21
CA GLU A 98 -0.33 0.76 11.27
C GLU A 98 -1.11 1.99 10.80
N ALA A 99 -2.00 2.49 11.65
CA ALA A 99 -2.79 3.68 11.34
C ALA A 99 -3.31 4.36 12.63
N GLY A 100 -3.13 5.66 12.75
CA GLY A 100 -3.93 6.48 13.64
C GLY A 100 -5.32 6.71 13.06
N GLU A 101 -6.26 7.22 13.86
CA GLU A 101 -7.67 7.42 13.45
C GLU A 101 -7.86 8.25 12.18
N LYS A 102 -6.98 9.24 11.95
CA LYS A 102 -7.04 10.15 10.79
C LYS A 102 -6.02 9.80 9.70
N SER A 103 -5.50 8.58 9.72
CA SER A 103 -4.50 8.13 8.75
C SER A 103 -5.07 7.99 7.34
N GLY A 104 -4.26 8.31 6.32
CA GLY A 104 -4.60 8.01 4.93
C GLY A 104 -4.82 6.51 4.64
N ALA A 105 -4.26 5.62 5.46
CA ALA A 105 -4.48 4.19 5.36
C ALA A 105 -5.95 3.80 5.65
N ILE A 106 -6.62 4.52 6.58
CA ILE A 106 -8.06 4.33 6.85
C ILE A 106 -8.90 4.68 5.63
N ILE A 107 -8.51 5.73 4.89
CA ILE A 107 -9.19 6.10 3.63
C ILE A 107 -9.08 4.95 2.61
N THR A 108 -7.92 4.32 2.51
CA THR A 108 -7.71 3.18 1.62
C THR A 108 -8.56 1.97 2.05
N ALA A 109 -8.63 1.69 3.35
CA ALA A 109 -9.48 0.63 3.90
C ALA A 109 -10.96 0.87 3.59
N ASN A 110 -11.45 2.11 3.74
CA ASN A 110 -12.84 2.46 3.43
C ASN A 110 -13.13 2.26 1.93
N TYR A 111 -12.25 2.70 1.03
CA TYR A 111 -12.40 2.40 -0.40
C TYR A 111 -12.42 0.89 -0.68
N ALA A 112 -11.60 0.10 0.01
CA ALA A 112 -11.61 -1.35 -0.14
C ALA A 112 -12.97 -1.94 0.24
N LEU A 113 -13.54 -1.53 1.37
CA LEU A 113 -14.87 -1.97 1.81
C LEU A 113 -15.97 -1.56 0.82
N GLU A 114 -15.96 -0.31 0.34
CA GLU A 114 -16.89 0.19 -0.68
C GLU A 114 -16.80 -0.61 -1.99
N GLN A 115 -15.62 -1.14 -2.30
CA GLN A 115 -15.34 -1.94 -3.48
C GLN A 115 -15.56 -3.45 -3.27
N GLY A 116 -16.07 -3.86 -2.09
CA GLY A 116 -16.32 -5.26 -1.75
C GLY A 116 -15.04 -6.09 -1.59
N LYS A 117 -13.94 -5.46 -1.16
CA LYS A 117 -12.66 -6.12 -0.92
C LYS A 117 -12.49 -6.45 0.56
N ASP A 118 -11.75 -7.52 0.84
CA ASP A 118 -11.37 -7.86 2.20
C ASP A 118 -10.39 -6.84 2.79
N VAL A 119 -10.59 -6.52 4.07
CA VAL A 119 -9.71 -5.65 4.83
C VAL A 119 -9.13 -6.41 6.00
N PHE A 120 -7.81 -6.43 6.06
CA PHE A 120 -7.02 -6.96 7.17
C PHE A 120 -6.36 -5.83 7.94
N ALA A 121 -6.23 -5.99 9.24
CA ALA A 121 -5.53 -5.04 10.09
C ALA A 121 -4.64 -5.76 11.11
N ILE A 122 -3.44 -5.20 11.33
CA ILE A 122 -2.54 -5.68 12.38
C ILE A 122 -2.96 -5.02 13.69
N PRO A 123 -3.29 -5.79 14.74
CA PRO A 123 -3.61 -5.23 16.04
C PRO A 123 -2.37 -4.60 16.69
N GLY A 124 -2.59 -3.57 17.48
CA GLY A 124 -1.51 -2.92 18.21
C GLY A 124 -1.92 -2.52 19.63
N ASP A 125 -0.96 -1.98 20.37
CA ASP A 125 -1.19 -1.51 21.74
C ASP A 125 -2.27 -0.41 21.74
N ILE A 126 -3.26 -0.56 22.61
CA ILE A 126 -4.38 0.38 22.75
C ILE A 126 -3.96 1.77 23.25
N THR A 127 -2.77 1.90 23.81
CA THR A 127 -2.20 3.15 24.28
C THR A 127 -1.42 3.91 23.20
N ARG A 128 -1.14 3.27 22.05
CA ARG A 128 -0.41 3.88 20.93
C ARG A 128 -1.36 4.54 19.95
N GLU A 129 -1.16 5.84 19.72
CA GLU A 129 -1.96 6.60 18.75
C GLU A 129 -1.93 5.98 17.34
N THR A 130 -0.80 5.40 16.93
CA THR A 130 -0.61 4.80 15.61
C THR A 130 -1.30 3.42 15.46
N SER A 131 -1.86 2.88 16.54
CA SER A 131 -2.63 1.63 16.54
C SER A 131 -4.14 1.86 16.66
N LEU A 132 -4.58 3.06 17.00
CA LEU A 132 -6.00 3.35 17.22
C LEU A 132 -6.85 3.06 15.98
N GLY A 133 -6.34 3.42 14.80
CA GLY A 133 -7.07 3.19 13.54
C GLY A 133 -7.14 1.71 13.16
N THR A 134 -6.06 0.93 13.31
CA THR A 134 -6.09 -0.50 13.04
C THR A 134 -6.98 -1.25 14.02
N ASN A 135 -6.90 -0.93 15.31
CA ASN A 135 -7.77 -1.51 16.33
C ASN A 135 -9.24 -1.16 16.09
N LYS A 136 -9.52 0.07 15.62
CA LYS A 136 -10.88 0.49 15.23
C LYS A 136 -11.39 -0.29 14.01
N LEU A 137 -10.57 -0.46 12.99
CA LEU A 137 -10.93 -1.31 11.82
C LEU A 137 -11.30 -2.73 12.26
N ILE A 138 -10.52 -3.33 13.18
CA ILE A 138 -10.82 -4.67 13.72
C ILE A 138 -12.15 -4.67 14.46
N GLN A 139 -12.39 -3.67 15.31
CA GLN A 139 -13.66 -3.52 16.02
C GLN A 139 -14.86 -3.41 15.07
N ASP A 140 -14.65 -2.76 13.90
CA ASP A 140 -15.67 -2.56 12.86
C ASP A 140 -15.79 -3.76 11.89
N GLY A 141 -15.03 -4.84 12.12
CA GLY A 141 -15.16 -6.10 11.39
C GLY A 141 -14.03 -6.45 10.43
N ALA A 142 -12.94 -5.66 10.37
CA ALA A 142 -11.77 -6.06 9.61
C ALA A 142 -11.11 -7.32 10.20
N MET A 143 -10.59 -8.17 9.34
CA MET A 143 -9.92 -9.41 9.76
C MET A 143 -8.59 -9.10 10.42
N ILE A 144 -8.26 -9.81 11.50
CA ILE A 144 -6.99 -9.69 12.19
C ILE A 144 -5.91 -10.42 11.38
N ALA A 145 -4.77 -9.75 11.15
CA ALA A 145 -3.58 -10.37 10.60
C ALA A 145 -2.47 -10.38 11.65
N LEU A 146 -2.06 -11.56 12.09
CA LEU A 146 -0.94 -11.77 13.04
C LEU A 146 0.31 -12.28 12.30
N ASN A 147 0.12 -12.89 11.16
CA ASN A 147 1.18 -13.45 10.32
C ASN A 147 0.75 -13.44 8.83
N VAL A 148 1.66 -13.87 7.95
CA VAL A 148 1.41 -13.88 6.49
C VAL A 148 0.33 -14.89 6.09
N GLU A 149 0.18 -15.96 6.83
CA GLU A 149 -0.80 -17.00 6.56
C GLU A 149 -2.25 -16.50 6.70
N ASP A 150 -2.48 -15.51 7.56
CA ASP A 150 -3.82 -14.95 7.78
C ASP A 150 -4.35 -14.15 6.58
N ILE A 151 -3.44 -13.64 5.72
CA ILE A 151 -3.79 -12.83 4.53
C ILE A 151 -3.79 -13.64 3.22
N ILE A 152 -3.68 -14.96 3.33
CA ILE A 152 -3.73 -15.86 2.17
C ILE A 152 -5.19 -16.22 1.92
N ILE A 153 -5.75 -15.59 0.90
CA ILE A 153 -7.11 -15.84 0.42
C ILE A 153 -7.11 -16.97 -0.61
#